data_17af2b767864065c65d0d8c6e2e7a110
#
_entry.id   17af2b767864065c65d0d8c6e2e7a110
#
_cell.length_a   1.000
_cell.length_b   1.000
_cell.length_c   1.000
_cell.angle_alpha   90.00
_cell.angle_beta   90.00
_cell.angle_gamma   90.00
#
_symmetry.space_group_name_H-M   'P 1'
#
loop_
_entity.id
_entity.type
_entity.pdbx_description
1 polymer ?
#
loop_
_entity_poly.entity_id
_entity_poly.type
_entity_poly.pdbx_seq_one_letter_code
_entity_poly.pdbx_strand_id
1 'polypeptide(L)'
;MPWSRDRRGLRRSVPGPMKTPAAPSRLRSAHETGRKVTWLELFFDLVFVAAVAQVASPLHGDYSPAGLVRFTPLFALIWSAWTGHTVFSTRFDSDDVIQRTLTLVQMFAVAAMAANAKDALDTRSSAGFAAAYAFVRFLLVAQYFRARHVPGARPLTTRYLVGHGGAAVLWLMSSLVPAPARFWLWVLAFAIDLGTPWLAVRHSVKVPPDAAHLPERFGLFTLILLGESVVGVMRGMESQEDWPPGAAVSAFLGMGIAFLIWWWYFDGARAASEQPVRTKREAIRFHVWSYAHFPLSLGIVVSGVGVERIVTAAATLAIGLTGLFTMPVMLVATLAVLCGAQLALSLRARMSAAAAAAAVMVS
;
A
#
# COMPACT_ATOMS: atom_id res chain seq x y z
N MET A 1 -26.89 -37.92 -40.75
CA MET A 1 -26.47 -36.57 -40.36
C MET A 1 -25.09 -36.65 -39.72
N PRO A 2 -24.02 -36.11 -40.34
CA PRO A 2 -22.66 -36.19 -39.80
C PRO A 2 -22.34 -34.93 -38.96
N TRP A 3 -21.85 -35.15 -37.76
CA TRP A 3 -21.25 -34.12 -36.88
C TRP A 3 -19.93 -33.64 -37.46
N SER A 4 -19.87 -32.45 -37.98
CA SER A 4 -18.61 -31.77 -38.34
C SER A 4 -17.90 -31.29 -37.09
N ARG A 5 -16.79 -31.89 -36.73
CA ARG A 5 -15.87 -31.43 -35.70
C ARG A 5 -15.15 -30.17 -36.21
N ASP A 6 -15.53 -29.02 -35.72
CA ASP A 6 -14.76 -27.77 -35.87
C ASP A 6 -13.52 -27.84 -35.00
N ARG A 7 -12.39 -28.22 -35.61
CA ARG A 7 -11.05 -28.16 -35.02
C ARG A 7 -10.52 -26.73 -35.14
N ARG A 8 -11.07 -25.78 -34.43
CA ARG A 8 -10.38 -24.48 -34.23
C ARG A 8 -9.35 -24.63 -33.12
N GLY A 9 -8.10 -24.57 -33.53
CA GLY A 9 -6.91 -24.84 -32.77
C GLY A 9 -6.80 -24.08 -31.46
N LEU A 10 -6.65 -24.85 -30.39
CA LEU A 10 -6.01 -24.42 -29.17
C LEU A 10 -4.57 -24.00 -29.51
N ARG A 11 -4.36 -22.72 -29.83
CA ARG A 11 -3.01 -22.14 -29.78
C ARG A 11 -2.53 -22.27 -28.34
N ARG A 12 -1.75 -23.31 -28.06
CA ARG A 12 -0.90 -23.35 -26.88
C ARG A 12 -0.02 -22.10 -26.94
N SER A 13 -0.20 -21.19 -25.99
CA SER A 13 0.73 -20.09 -25.75
C SER A 13 2.07 -20.71 -25.35
N VAL A 14 2.96 -20.86 -26.32
CA VAL A 14 4.36 -21.19 -26.05
C VAL A 14 4.90 -20.06 -25.19
N PRO A 15 5.53 -20.35 -24.03
CA PRO A 15 6.22 -19.29 -23.26
C PRO A 15 7.23 -18.66 -24.20
N GLY A 16 7.11 -17.34 -24.41
CA GLY A 16 8.04 -16.58 -25.23
C GLY A 16 9.48 -16.78 -24.73
N PRO A 17 10.49 -16.68 -25.58
CA PRO A 17 11.88 -16.88 -25.20
C PRO A 17 12.24 -15.96 -24.03
N MET A 18 12.96 -16.51 -23.04
CA MET A 18 13.50 -15.73 -21.92
C MET A 18 14.20 -14.49 -22.47
N LYS A 19 13.70 -13.33 -22.11
CA LYS A 19 14.27 -12.04 -22.55
C LYS A 19 15.71 -11.94 -22.07
N THR A 20 16.55 -11.35 -22.90
CA THR A 20 17.99 -11.17 -22.71
C THR A 20 18.38 -10.72 -21.30
N PRO A 21 19.56 -11.14 -20.77
CA PRO A 21 19.97 -10.86 -19.38
C PRO A 21 20.02 -9.39 -18.98
N ALA A 22 20.12 -8.47 -19.93
CA ALA A 22 20.18 -7.03 -19.71
C ALA A 22 19.41 -6.30 -20.81
N ALA A 23 18.08 -6.30 -20.77
CA ALA A 23 17.30 -5.43 -21.63
C ALA A 23 17.33 -4.00 -21.06
N PRO A 24 17.51 -2.94 -21.89
CA PRO A 24 17.43 -1.57 -21.39
C PRO A 24 16.02 -1.27 -20.89
N SER A 25 15.92 -0.60 -19.72
CA SER A 25 14.65 -0.08 -19.21
C SER A 25 14.00 0.79 -20.27
N ARG A 26 12.70 0.63 -20.48
CA ARG A 26 11.92 1.46 -21.43
C ARG A 26 10.88 2.27 -20.66
N LEU A 27 10.49 3.43 -21.20
CA LEU A 27 9.25 4.07 -20.78
C LEU A 27 8.09 3.16 -21.18
N ARG A 28 7.11 2.99 -20.32
CA ARG A 28 5.85 2.36 -20.69
C ARG A 28 5.17 3.22 -21.76
N SER A 29 4.77 2.61 -22.86
CA SER A 29 4.03 3.33 -23.89
C SER A 29 2.58 3.50 -23.43
N ALA A 30 2.03 4.71 -23.62
CA ALA A 30 0.62 5.01 -23.35
C ALA A 30 -0.37 4.17 -24.19
N HIS A 31 0.12 3.38 -25.13
CA HIS A 31 -0.66 2.53 -26.03
C HIS A 31 -0.68 1.05 -25.66
N GLU A 32 0.04 0.61 -24.60
CA GLU A 32 -0.08 -0.74 -24.09
C GLU A 32 -1.30 -0.85 -23.16
N THR A 33 -2.50 -0.78 -23.77
CA THR A 33 -3.77 -1.01 -23.06
C THR A 33 -3.88 -2.48 -22.68
N GLY A 34 -4.12 -2.75 -21.37
CA GLY A 34 -4.51 -4.09 -20.91
C GLY A 34 -3.41 -4.92 -20.26
N ARG A 35 -2.26 -4.35 -19.85
CA ARG A 35 -1.29 -5.09 -19.04
C ARG A 35 -1.83 -5.29 -17.63
N LYS A 36 -2.06 -6.54 -17.27
CA LYS A 36 -2.41 -6.97 -15.91
C LYS A 36 -1.17 -6.90 -15.02
N VAL A 37 -1.39 -6.75 -13.70
CA VAL A 37 -0.36 -6.86 -12.68
C VAL A 37 0.37 -8.21 -12.83
N THR A 38 1.69 -8.18 -12.75
CA THR A 38 2.51 -9.39 -12.88
C THR A 38 2.50 -10.18 -11.57
N TRP A 39 2.74 -11.50 -11.66
CA TRP A 39 2.87 -12.36 -10.48
C TRP A 39 3.99 -11.92 -9.53
N LEU A 40 5.07 -11.36 -10.06
CA LEU A 40 6.17 -10.82 -9.25
C LEU A 40 5.73 -9.57 -8.47
N GLU A 41 4.95 -8.69 -9.09
CA GLU A 41 4.39 -7.51 -8.42
C GLU A 41 3.41 -7.91 -7.31
N LEU A 42 2.57 -8.91 -7.53
CA LEU A 42 1.68 -9.45 -6.50
C LEU A 42 2.46 -10.06 -5.33
N PHE A 43 3.51 -10.83 -5.64
CA PHE A 43 4.36 -11.41 -4.60
C PHE A 43 5.11 -10.33 -3.80
N PHE A 44 5.56 -9.28 -4.46
CA PHE A 44 6.14 -8.12 -3.81
C PHE A 44 5.16 -7.45 -2.84
N ASP A 45 3.90 -7.24 -3.27
CA ASP A 45 2.86 -6.65 -2.43
C ASP A 45 2.56 -7.51 -1.19
N LEU A 46 2.53 -8.85 -1.34
CA LEU A 46 2.37 -9.78 -0.22
C LEU A 46 3.48 -9.65 0.82
N VAL A 47 4.75 -9.51 0.39
CA VAL A 47 5.89 -9.33 1.32
C VAL A 47 5.73 -8.04 2.11
N PHE A 48 5.26 -6.96 1.49
CA PHE A 48 5.00 -5.71 2.19
C PHE A 48 3.84 -5.79 3.17
N VAL A 49 2.78 -6.52 2.85
CA VAL A 49 1.67 -6.73 3.79
C VAL A 49 2.13 -7.59 4.97
N ALA A 50 2.93 -8.62 4.75
CA ALA A 50 3.54 -9.38 5.84
C ALA A 50 4.42 -8.48 6.74
N ALA A 51 5.14 -7.52 6.16
CA ALA A 51 5.89 -6.53 6.94
C ALA A 51 4.97 -5.59 7.73
N VAL A 52 3.83 -5.18 7.16
CA VAL A 52 2.80 -4.39 7.85
C VAL A 52 2.24 -5.17 9.03
N ALA A 53 1.87 -6.45 8.85
CA ALA A 53 1.38 -7.32 9.92
C ALA A 53 2.39 -7.42 11.07
N GLN A 54 3.69 -7.54 10.74
CA GLN A 54 4.76 -7.61 11.75
C GLN A 54 4.91 -6.30 12.53
N VAL A 55 4.80 -5.14 11.85
CA VAL A 55 4.85 -3.82 12.51
C VAL A 55 3.58 -3.57 13.32
N ALA A 56 2.43 -4.11 12.92
CA ALA A 56 1.18 -4.01 13.66
C ALA A 56 1.13 -4.95 14.90
N SER A 57 2.00 -5.98 14.94
CA SER A 57 2.01 -6.97 16.03
C SER A 57 2.08 -6.35 17.44
N PRO A 58 2.93 -5.33 17.76
CA PRO A 58 2.90 -4.69 19.05
C PRO A 58 1.58 -3.98 19.39
N LEU A 59 0.85 -3.51 18.38
CA LEU A 59 -0.43 -2.83 18.54
C LEU A 59 -1.51 -3.78 19.07
N HIS A 60 -1.41 -5.09 18.79
CA HIS A 60 -2.30 -6.11 19.38
C HIS A 60 -2.15 -6.24 20.91
N GLY A 61 -1.00 -5.84 21.46
CA GLY A 61 -0.76 -5.81 22.91
C GLY A 61 -0.99 -4.45 23.57
N ASP A 62 -0.96 -3.35 22.78
CA ASP A 62 -1.10 -1.97 23.28
C ASP A 62 -2.06 -1.16 22.39
N TYR A 63 -3.35 -1.22 22.69
CA TYR A 63 -4.42 -0.50 22.00
C TYR A 63 -4.55 0.97 22.44
N SER A 64 -3.61 1.48 23.22
CA SER A 64 -3.62 2.85 23.69
C SER A 64 -3.30 3.86 22.55
N PRO A 65 -3.63 5.13 22.72
CA PRO A 65 -3.15 6.18 21.82
C PRO A 65 -1.62 6.18 21.66
N ALA A 66 -0.87 5.79 22.71
CA ALA A 66 0.58 5.68 22.67
C ALA A 66 1.04 4.55 21.75
N GLY A 67 0.38 3.38 21.79
CA GLY A 67 0.60 2.28 20.84
C GLY A 67 0.38 2.71 19.40
N LEU A 68 -0.71 3.45 19.12
CA LEU A 68 -1.00 3.99 17.79
C LEU A 68 0.06 5.01 17.34
N VAL A 69 0.51 5.89 18.23
CA VAL A 69 1.60 6.86 17.93
C VAL A 69 2.91 6.15 17.62
N ARG A 70 3.22 5.03 18.27
CA ARG A 70 4.40 4.20 17.97
C ARG A 70 4.27 3.44 16.65
N PHE A 71 3.09 2.91 16.35
CA PHE A 71 2.82 2.17 15.12
C PHE A 71 2.87 3.06 13.87
N THR A 72 2.25 4.23 13.91
CA THR A 72 2.05 5.11 12.74
C THR A 72 3.33 5.46 11.98
N PRO A 73 4.45 5.89 12.62
CA PRO A 73 5.68 6.20 11.90
C PRO A 73 6.31 4.98 11.24
N LEU A 74 6.29 3.82 11.88
CA LEU A 74 6.82 2.58 11.30
C LEU A 74 5.99 2.13 10.09
N PHE A 75 4.66 2.20 10.20
CA PHE A 75 3.77 1.95 9.08
C PHE A 75 4.03 2.95 7.93
N ALA A 76 4.24 4.23 8.24
CA ALA A 76 4.52 5.25 7.23
C ALA A 76 5.81 4.96 6.45
N LEU A 77 6.83 4.44 7.12
CA LEU A 77 8.09 4.03 6.48
C LEU A 77 7.88 2.85 5.53
N ILE A 78 7.18 1.81 5.97
CA ILE A 78 6.86 0.64 5.12
C ILE A 78 6.01 1.06 3.92
N TRP A 79 4.95 1.83 4.17
CA TRP A 79 4.06 2.32 3.11
C TRP A 79 4.80 3.20 2.10
N SER A 80 5.69 4.08 2.56
CA SER A 80 6.52 4.92 1.69
C SER A 80 7.52 4.08 0.86
N ALA A 81 8.10 3.02 1.43
CA ALA A 81 8.97 2.09 0.71
C ALA A 81 8.20 1.38 -0.41
N TRP A 82 7.00 0.86 -0.11
CA TRP A 82 6.12 0.24 -1.09
C TRP A 82 5.69 1.19 -2.19
N THR A 83 5.20 2.37 -1.83
CA THR A 83 4.76 3.39 -2.78
C THR A 83 5.90 3.83 -3.71
N GLY A 84 7.10 4.03 -3.18
CA GLY A 84 8.28 4.40 -3.96
C GLY A 84 8.61 3.39 -5.06
N HIS A 85 8.64 2.10 -4.72
CA HIS A 85 8.86 1.02 -5.69
C HIS A 85 7.70 0.88 -6.68
N THR A 86 6.46 0.94 -6.20
CA THR A 86 5.26 0.83 -7.04
C THR A 86 5.20 1.93 -8.08
N VAL A 87 5.47 3.19 -7.69
CA VAL A 87 5.54 4.31 -8.63
C VAL A 87 6.70 4.15 -9.62
N PHE A 88 7.84 3.60 -9.20
CA PHE A 88 8.93 3.27 -10.11
C PHE A 88 8.51 2.22 -11.13
N SER A 89 7.98 1.09 -10.69
CA SER A 89 7.61 -0.06 -11.54
C SER A 89 6.47 0.27 -12.52
N THR A 90 5.60 1.23 -12.18
CA THR A 90 4.54 1.69 -13.08
C THR A 90 5.01 2.71 -14.13
N ARG A 91 6.18 3.35 -13.93
CA ARG A 91 6.78 4.28 -14.90
C ARG A 91 7.71 3.57 -15.88
N PHE A 92 8.49 2.62 -15.38
CA PHE A 92 9.56 1.98 -16.14
C PHE A 92 9.24 0.50 -16.35
N ASP A 93 9.14 0.10 -17.62
CA ASP A 93 9.00 -1.31 -17.98
C ASP A 93 10.38 -1.94 -18.04
N SER A 94 10.71 -2.69 -17.00
CA SER A 94 11.97 -3.42 -16.88
C SER A 94 11.64 -4.84 -16.43
N ASP A 95 11.43 -5.74 -17.38
CA ASP A 95 11.19 -7.17 -17.09
C ASP A 95 12.40 -8.00 -17.52
N ASP A 96 13.57 -7.64 -16.99
CA ASP A 96 14.81 -8.38 -17.19
C ASP A 96 15.28 -9.06 -15.90
N VAL A 97 16.28 -9.94 -16.03
CA VAL A 97 16.84 -10.70 -14.89
C VAL A 97 17.36 -9.76 -13.80
N ILE A 98 17.99 -8.64 -14.18
CA ILE A 98 18.55 -7.68 -13.21
C ILE A 98 17.43 -7.04 -12.39
N GLN A 99 16.33 -6.60 -13.04
CA GLN A 99 15.20 -6.00 -12.33
C GLN A 99 14.52 -7.00 -11.40
N ARG A 100 14.32 -8.23 -11.86
CA ARG A 100 13.76 -9.30 -11.02
C ARG A 100 14.65 -9.60 -9.81
N THR A 101 15.99 -9.62 -10.00
CA THR A 101 16.94 -9.81 -8.91
C THR A 101 16.92 -8.65 -7.94
N LEU A 102 16.92 -7.39 -8.42
CA LEU A 102 16.80 -6.21 -7.55
C LEU A 102 15.50 -6.23 -6.75
N THR A 103 14.40 -6.63 -7.36
CA THR A 103 13.10 -6.76 -6.69
C THR A 103 13.14 -7.85 -5.61
N LEU A 104 13.74 -9.01 -5.92
CA LEU A 104 13.92 -10.10 -4.95
C LEU A 104 14.77 -9.64 -3.76
N VAL A 105 15.93 -9.01 -4.03
CA VAL A 105 16.80 -8.46 -2.96
C VAL A 105 16.07 -7.41 -2.14
N GLN A 106 15.20 -6.61 -2.77
CA GLN A 106 14.37 -5.63 -2.05
C GLN A 106 13.34 -6.31 -1.14
N MET A 107 12.73 -7.42 -1.55
CA MET A 107 11.86 -8.23 -0.68
C MET A 107 12.61 -8.74 0.55
N PHE A 108 13.84 -9.26 0.40
CA PHE A 108 14.66 -9.65 1.53
C PHE A 108 15.01 -8.47 2.45
N ALA A 109 15.32 -7.30 1.89
CA ALA A 109 15.58 -6.10 2.67
C ALA A 109 14.35 -5.66 3.47
N VAL A 110 13.14 -5.76 2.90
CA VAL A 110 11.87 -5.49 3.58
C VAL A 110 11.61 -6.51 4.68
N ALA A 111 11.88 -7.78 4.45
CA ALA A 111 11.77 -8.82 5.48
C ALA A 111 12.75 -8.56 6.65
N ALA A 112 14.00 -8.16 6.36
CA ALA A 112 14.97 -7.77 7.38
C ALA A 112 14.53 -6.53 8.16
N MET A 113 13.92 -5.53 7.48
CA MET A 113 13.33 -4.36 8.11
C MET A 113 12.18 -4.76 9.05
N ALA A 114 11.28 -5.63 8.60
CA ALA A 114 10.17 -6.12 9.40
C ALA A 114 10.62 -6.92 10.64
N ALA A 115 11.67 -7.73 10.50
CA ALA A 115 12.26 -8.48 11.62
C ALA A 115 12.84 -7.56 12.72
N ASN A 116 13.27 -6.34 12.37
CA ASN A 116 13.76 -5.34 13.29
C ASN A 116 12.68 -4.33 13.75
N ALA A 117 11.43 -4.51 13.34
CA ALA A 117 10.39 -3.50 13.55
C ALA A 117 9.81 -3.50 14.96
N LYS A 118 9.75 -4.66 15.64
CA LYS A 118 9.10 -4.81 16.96
C LYS A 118 9.61 -3.80 17.98
N ASP A 119 10.93 -3.62 18.07
CA ASP A 119 11.58 -2.72 19.01
C ASP A 119 12.32 -1.58 18.25
N ALA A 120 11.85 -1.23 17.05
CA ALA A 120 12.54 -0.27 16.19
C ALA A 120 12.62 1.15 16.79
N LEU A 121 11.67 1.51 17.66
CA LEU A 121 11.66 2.79 18.37
C LEU A 121 12.41 2.70 19.70
N ASP A 122 12.88 1.52 20.11
CA ASP A 122 13.72 1.32 21.27
C ASP A 122 15.21 1.31 20.87
N THR A 123 16.09 1.45 21.85
CA THR A 123 17.51 1.68 21.59
C THR A 123 18.24 0.51 20.95
N ARG A 124 17.77 -0.74 21.14
CA ARG A 124 18.50 -1.94 20.74
C ARG A 124 18.38 -2.29 19.26
N SER A 125 17.17 -2.34 18.70
CA SER A 125 16.95 -2.76 17.31
C SER A 125 16.78 -1.61 16.31
N SER A 126 16.71 -0.36 16.78
CA SER A 126 16.56 0.80 15.92
C SER A 126 17.70 0.97 14.90
N ALA A 127 18.94 0.56 15.22
CA ALA A 127 20.06 0.58 14.27
C ALA A 127 19.86 -0.41 13.13
N GLY A 128 19.45 -1.64 13.44
CA GLY A 128 19.15 -2.69 12.44
C GLY A 128 18.01 -2.29 11.53
N PHE A 129 16.94 -1.72 12.09
CA PHE A 129 15.83 -1.19 11.32
C PHE A 129 16.27 -0.07 10.35
N ALA A 130 17.08 0.91 10.85
CA ALA A 130 17.59 2.01 10.02
C ALA A 130 18.48 1.51 8.88
N ALA A 131 19.39 0.56 9.15
CA ALA A 131 20.26 -0.03 8.15
C ALA A 131 19.46 -0.81 7.08
N ALA A 132 18.45 -1.60 7.50
CA ALA A 132 17.58 -2.32 6.58
C ALA A 132 16.76 -1.35 5.71
N TYR A 133 16.19 -0.29 6.29
CA TYR A 133 15.48 0.73 5.56
C TYR A 133 16.39 1.48 4.58
N ALA A 134 17.60 1.85 4.99
CA ALA A 134 18.62 2.42 4.10
C ALA A 134 18.87 1.52 2.90
N PHE A 135 18.99 0.22 3.11
CA PHE A 135 19.23 -0.74 2.05
C PHE A 135 18.03 -0.82 1.07
N VAL A 136 16.79 -0.84 1.58
CA VAL A 136 15.59 -0.74 0.74
C VAL A 136 15.63 0.51 -0.15
N ARG A 137 16.07 1.66 0.41
CA ARG A 137 16.19 2.92 -0.36
C ARG A 137 17.33 2.89 -1.36
N PHE A 138 18.48 2.31 -1.03
CA PHE A 138 19.59 2.14 -1.98
C PHE A 138 19.18 1.26 -3.17
N LEU A 139 18.39 0.23 -2.96
CA LEU A 139 17.86 -0.60 -4.06
C LEU A 139 16.94 0.20 -4.98
N LEU A 140 16.07 1.06 -4.42
CA LEU A 140 15.26 1.97 -5.21
C LEU A 140 16.13 2.98 -6.00
N VAL A 141 17.17 3.52 -5.38
CA VAL A 141 18.16 4.40 -6.02
C VAL A 141 18.86 3.67 -7.18
N ALA A 142 19.27 2.41 -7.00
CA ALA A 142 19.88 1.60 -8.06
C ALA A 142 18.91 1.38 -9.25
N GLN A 143 17.62 1.17 -8.99
CA GLN A 143 16.59 1.07 -10.03
C GLN A 143 16.46 2.39 -10.81
N TYR A 144 16.38 3.54 -10.13
CA TYR A 144 16.36 4.85 -10.81
C TYR A 144 17.65 5.14 -11.55
N PHE A 145 18.79 4.71 -11.03
CA PHE A 145 20.08 4.85 -11.73
C PHE A 145 20.09 4.07 -13.04
N ARG A 146 19.57 2.86 -13.08
CA ARG A 146 19.38 2.08 -14.32
C ARG A 146 18.45 2.80 -15.30
N ALA A 147 17.34 3.35 -14.82
CA ALA A 147 16.34 4.02 -15.63
C ALA A 147 16.80 5.38 -16.19
N ARG A 148 17.92 5.94 -15.73
CA ARG A 148 18.41 7.25 -16.20
C ARG A 148 18.76 7.31 -17.70
N HIS A 149 19.02 6.15 -18.30
CA HIS A 149 19.36 6.02 -19.72
C HIS A 149 18.13 6.02 -20.65
N VAL A 150 16.94 5.94 -20.06
CA VAL A 150 15.69 6.01 -20.81
C VAL A 150 15.53 7.43 -21.39
N PRO A 151 15.26 7.58 -22.72
CA PRO A 151 15.08 8.88 -23.33
C PRO A 151 14.04 9.74 -22.60
N GLY A 152 14.38 10.98 -22.27
CA GLY A 152 13.51 11.93 -21.57
C GLY A 152 13.37 11.71 -20.06
N ALA A 153 13.82 10.57 -19.49
CA ALA A 153 13.68 10.28 -18.07
C ALA A 153 14.76 10.92 -17.18
N ARG A 154 15.91 11.29 -17.77
CA ARG A 154 17.07 11.78 -17.01
C ARG A 154 16.77 12.92 -16.03
N PRO A 155 15.98 13.96 -16.35
CA PRO A 155 15.67 15.03 -15.39
C PRO A 155 14.89 14.54 -14.18
N LEU A 156 13.94 13.61 -14.39
CA LEU A 156 13.16 12.98 -13.30
C LEU A 156 14.05 12.08 -12.45
N THR A 157 14.77 11.14 -13.08
CA THR A 157 15.59 10.17 -12.38
C THR A 157 16.70 10.84 -11.58
N THR A 158 17.33 11.92 -12.09
CA THR A 158 18.32 12.68 -11.34
C THR A 158 17.75 13.27 -10.04
N ARG A 159 16.51 13.80 -10.06
CA ARG A 159 15.85 14.31 -8.85
C ARG A 159 15.62 13.19 -7.83
N TYR A 160 15.16 12.04 -8.29
CA TYR A 160 14.96 10.89 -7.41
C TYR A 160 16.27 10.31 -6.89
N LEU A 161 17.33 10.26 -7.72
CA LEU A 161 18.67 9.85 -7.29
C LEU A 161 19.24 10.74 -6.18
N VAL A 162 19.10 12.06 -6.33
CA VAL A 162 19.60 13.01 -5.32
C VAL A 162 18.75 12.95 -4.05
N GLY A 163 17.42 12.98 -4.17
CA GLY A 163 16.52 12.99 -3.02
C GLY A 163 16.54 11.68 -2.25
N HIS A 164 16.17 10.56 -2.88
CA HIS A 164 16.17 9.25 -2.22
C HIS A 164 17.59 8.77 -1.88
N GLY A 165 18.61 9.13 -2.69
CA GLY A 165 20.00 8.80 -2.38
C GLY A 165 20.50 9.54 -1.14
N GLY A 166 20.22 10.84 -1.03
CA GLY A 166 20.52 11.61 0.17
C GLY A 166 19.81 11.07 1.42
N ALA A 167 18.51 10.75 1.28
CA ALA A 167 17.76 10.11 2.35
C ALA A 167 18.35 8.74 2.73
N ALA A 168 18.71 7.89 1.78
CA ALA A 168 19.33 6.59 2.03
C ALA A 168 20.65 6.69 2.79
N VAL A 169 21.49 7.69 2.44
CA VAL A 169 22.73 7.97 3.18
C VAL A 169 22.44 8.41 4.61
N LEU A 170 21.48 9.32 4.83
CA LEU A 170 21.06 9.74 6.17
C LEU A 170 20.52 8.58 7.00
N TRP A 171 19.72 7.69 6.41
CA TRP A 171 19.24 6.46 7.05
C TRP A 171 20.41 5.56 7.47
N LEU A 172 21.38 5.33 6.58
CA LEU A 172 22.57 4.55 6.88
C LEU A 172 23.42 5.22 7.99
N MET A 173 23.65 6.52 7.90
CA MET A 173 24.37 7.26 8.94
C MET A 173 23.64 7.18 10.28
N SER A 174 22.31 7.23 10.28
CA SER A 174 21.52 7.13 11.50
C SER A 174 21.71 5.81 12.22
N SER A 175 22.04 4.72 11.51
CA SER A 175 22.34 3.43 12.14
C SER A 175 23.61 3.45 13.02
N LEU A 176 24.51 4.38 12.76
CA LEU A 176 25.77 4.57 13.49
C LEU A 176 25.65 5.58 14.63
N VAL A 177 24.58 6.37 14.67
CA VAL A 177 24.36 7.40 15.69
C VAL A 177 23.55 6.82 16.86
N PRO A 178 23.92 7.07 18.13
CA PRO A 178 23.14 6.57 19.27
C PRO A 178 21.76 7.26 19.38
N ALA A 179 20.79 6.56 19.97
CA ALA A 179 19.52 7.18 20.36
C ALA A 179 19.77 8.19 21.53
N PRO A 180 18.99 9.28 21.64
CA PRO A 180 17.82 9.63 20.81
C PRO A 180 18.15 10.42 19.53
N ALA A 181 19.42 10.85 19.34
CA ALA A 181 19.82 11.69 18.19
C ALA A 181 19.53 11.01 16.83
N ARG A 182 19.60 9.67 16.76
CA ARG A 182 19.22 8.87 15.61
C ARG A 182 17.84 9.20 15.07
N PHE A 183 16.84 9.39 15.91
CA PHE A 183 15.47 9.62 15.51
C PHE A 183 15.26 10.97 14.82
N TRP A 184 16.06 11.97 15.13
CA TRP A 184 16.06 13.24 14.40
C TRP A 184 16.56 13.07 12.96
N LEU A 185 17.57 12.22 12.77
CA LEU A 185 18.02 11.85 11.41
C LEU A 185 16.94 11.09 10.65
N TRP A 186 16.15 10.22 11.31
CA TRP A 186 15.00 9.55 10.70
C TRP A 186 13.96 10.55 10.21
N VAL A 187 13.59 11.51 11.05
CA VAL A 187 12.63 12.56 10.68
C VAL A 187 13.12 13.33 9.46
N LEU A 188 14.40 13.76 9.47
CA LEU A 188 14.99 14.49 8.35
C LEU A 188 15.04 13.64 7.07
N ALA A 189 15.54 12.42 7.17
CA ALA A 189 15.63 11.51 6.03
C ALA A 189 14.25 11.19 5.44
N PHE A 190 13.24 10.96 6.30
CA PHE A 190 11.87 10.69 5.87
C PHE A 190 11.21 11.92 5.24
N ALA A 191 11.45 13.12 5.77
CA ALA A 191 10.98 14.36 5.18
C ALA A 191 11.56 14.58 3.76
N ILE A 192 12.84 14.25 3.55
CA ILE A 192 13.48 14.28 2.22
C ILE A 192 12.82 13.23 1.29
N ASP A 193 12.61 12.02 1.78
CA ASP A 193 11.95 10.94 1.02
C ASP A 193 10.55 11.37 0.54
N LEU A 194 9.72 11.89 1.45
CA LEU A 194 8.36 12.36 1.14
C LEU A 194 8.35 13.60 0.24
N GLY A 195 9.33 14.49 0.42
CA GLY A 195 9.46 15.73 -0.37
C GLY A 195 9.96 15.49 -1.80
N THR A 196 10.73 14.43 -2.04
CA THR A 196 11.37 14.15 -3.33
C THR A 196 10.38 14.10 -4.51
N PRO A 197 9.25 13.38 -4.44
CA PRO A 197 8.25 13.37 -5.53
C PRO A 197 7.64 14.74 -5.81
N TRP A 198 7.43 15.56 -4.78
CA TRP A 198 6.89 16.93 -4.91
C TRP A 198 7.88 17.87 -5.60
N LEU A 199 9.16 17.75 -5.30
CA LEU A 199 10.23 18.50 -5.97
C LEU A 199 10.41 18.05 -7.43
N ALA A 200 10.04 16.81 -7.75
CA ALA A 200 10.13 16.24 -9.09
C ALA A 200 8.84 16.36 -9.90
N VAL A 201 7.76 16.96 -9.37
CA VAL A 201 6.42 17.01 -9.99
C VAL A 201 6.41 17.54 -11.40
N ARG A 202 7.22 18.56 -11.71
CA ARG A 202 7.33 19.14 -13.07
C ARG A 202 7.89 18.15 -14.09
N HIS A 203 8.75 17.24 -13.65
CA HIS A 203 9.37 16.22 -14.49
C HIS A 203 8.50 14.99 -14.65
N SER A 204 7.55 14.77 -13.72
CA SER A 204 6.58 13.65 -13.77
C SER A 204 5.65 13.73 -14.97
N VAL A 205 5.44 14.92 -15.54
CA VAL A 205 4.62 15.11 -16.77
C VAL A 205 5.28 14.47 -18.00
N LYS A 206 6.62 14.47 -18.06
CA LYS A 206 7.38 13.87 -19.19
C LYS A 206 7.53 12.36 -19.07
N VAL A 207 7.42 11.85 -17.85
CA VAL A 207 7.55 10.43 -17.51
C VAL A 207 6.40 10.07 -16.57
N PRO A 208 5.16 10.09 -17.06
CA PRO A 208 4.00 9.79 -16.20
C PRO A 208 4.00 8.33 -15.77
N PRO A 209 3.47 8.02 -14.58
CA PRO A 209 3.13 6.66 -14.24
C PRO A 209 1.98 6.17 -15.13
N ASP A 210 1.87 4.86 -15.30
CA ASP A 210 0.76 4.26 -16.03
C ASP A 210 -0.56 4.54 -15.29
N ALA A 211 -1.50 5.16 -16.02
CA ALA A 211 -2.76 5.66 -15.46
C ALA A 211 -3.73 4.53 -15.07
N ALA A 212 -3.65 3.37 -15.70
CA ALA A 212 -4.50 2.22 -15.41
C ALA A 212 -3.85 1.27 -14.39
N HIS A 213 -2.54 1.02 -14.56
CA HIS A 213 -1.82 0.03 -13.77
C HIS A 213 -1.55 0.47 -12.32
N LEU A 214 -1.28 1.77 -12.10
CA LEU A 214 -1.01 2.24 -10.75
C LEU A 214 -2.24 2.14 -9.81
N PRO A 215 -3.45 2.57 -10.22
CA PRO A 215 -4.65 2.37 -9.41
C PRO A 215 -4.96 0.89 -9.17
N GLU A 216 -4.69 0.01 -10.14
CA GLU A 216 -4.80 -1.43 -9.96
C GLU A 216 -3.88 -1.92 -8.83
N ARG A 217 -2.61 -1.46 -8.79
CA ARG A 217 -1.66 -1.80 -7.73
C ARG A 217 -2.11 -1.31 -6.36
N PHE A 218 -2.57 -0.05 -6.25
CA PHE A 218 -3.11 0.47 -4.99
C PHE A 218 -4.36 -0.29 -4.54
N GLY A 219 -5.23 -0.67 -5.49
CA GLY A 219 -6.40 -1.50 -5.22
C GLY A 219 -6.02 -2.89 -4.69
N LEU A 220 -5.06 -3.56 -5.31
CA LEU A 220 -4.57 -4.86 -4.85
C LEU A 220 -3.92 -4.78 -3.46
N PHE A 221 -3.11 -3.76 -3.21
CA PHE A 221 -2.54 -3.53 -1.88
C PHE A 221 -3.62 -3.30 -0.82
N THR A 222 -4.64 -2.49 -1.14
CA THR A 222 -5.81 -2.27 -0.27
C THR A 222 -6.56 -3.57 -0.01
N LEU A 223 -6.77 -4.41 -1.04
CA LEU A 223 -7.44 -5.69 -0.92
C LEU A 223 -6.68 -6.65 0.02
N ILE A 224 -5.33 -6.69 -0.09
CA ILE A 224 -4.52 -7.57 0.76
C ILE A 224 -4.50 -7.04 2.21
N LEU A 225 -4.48 -5.72 2.43
CA LEU A 225 -4.63 -5.13 3.77
C LEU A 225 -5.99 -5.43 4.39
N LEU A 226 -7.08 -5.45 3.60
CA LEU A 226 -8.39 -5.89 4.07
C LEU A 226 -8.37 -7.37 4.46
N GLY A 227 -7.60 -8.20 3.74
CA GLY A 227 -7.36 -9.60 4.12
C GLY A 227 -6.74 -9.73 5.51
N GLU A 228 -5.80 -8.86 5.89
CA GLU A 228 -5.23 -8.83 7.25
C GLU A 228 -6.30 -8.48 8.30
N SER A 229 -7.25 -7.60 7.98
CA SER A 229 -8.39 -7.31 8.86
C SER A 229 -9.28 -8.54 9.08
N VAL A 230 -9.48 -9.37 8.04
CA VAL A 230 -10.20 -10.65 8.14
C VAL A 230 -9.45 -11.63 9.04
N VAL A 231 -8.12 -11.71 8.90
CA VAL A 231 -7.27 -12.53 9.77
C VAL A 231 -7.36 -12.06 11.21
N GLY A 232 -7.44 -10.76 11.47
CA GLY A 232 -7.67 -10.19 12.80
C GLY A 232 -8.99 -10.68 13.42
N VAL A 233 -10.09 -10.71 12.65
CA VAL A 233 -11.37 -11.30 13.10
C VAL A 233 -11.20 -12.78 13.48
N MET A 234 -10.51 -13.56 12.64
CA MET A 234 -10.27 -14.98 12.88
C MET A 234 -9.46 -15.22 14.16
N ARG A 235 -8.36 -14.45 14.36
CA ARG A 235 -7.54 -14.53 15.59
C ARG A 235 -8.36 -14.19 16.83
N GLY A 236 -9.23 -13.17 16.74
CA GLY A 236 -10.15 -12.82 17.84
C GLY A 236 -11.11 -13.95 18.19
N MET A 237 -11.54 -14.73 17.22
CA MET A 237 -12.40 -15.92 17.43
C MET A 237 -11.61 -17.12 17.96
N GLU A 238 -10.41 -17.38 17.43
CA GLU A 238 -9.54 -18.51 17.87
C GLU A 238 -9.11 -18.38 19.32
N SER A 239 -9.05 -17.15 19.86
CA SER A 239 -8.72 -16.92 21.28
C SER A 239 -9.81 -17.37 22.27
N GLN A 240 -10.93 -17.93 21.79
CA GLN A 240 -12.09 -18.35 22.59
C GLN A 240 -12.16 -19.87 22.67
N GLU A 241 -12.28 -20.41 23.89
CA GLU A 241 -12.53 -21.85 24.11
C GLU A 241 -13.95 -22.26 23.65
N ASP A 242 -14.94 -21.35 23.86
CA ASP A 242 -16.32 -21.51 23.40
C ASP A 242 -16.69 -20.28 22.52
N TRP A 243 -17.54 -20.49 21.55
CA TRP A 243 -18.03 -19.41 20.66
C TRP A 243 -19.25 -18.69 21.26
N PRO A 244 -19.06 -17.72 22.15
CA PRO A 244 -20.19 -17.01 22.72
C PRO A 244 -20.90 -16.20 21.66
N PRO A 245 -22.24 -16.05 21.71
CA PRO A 245 -23.02 -15.31 20.71
C PRO A 245 -22.50 -13.88 20.49
N GLY A 246 -21.99 -13.22 21.53
CA GLY A 246 -21.40 -11.87 21.43
C GLY A 246 -20.14 -11.83 20.56
N ALA A 247 -19.26 -12.84 20.64
CA ALA A 247 -18.09 -12.94 19.77
C ALA A 247 -18.47 -13.18 18.32
N ALA A 248 -19.45 -14.04 18.05
CA ALA A 248 -19.96 -14.30 16.70
C ALA A 248 -20.59 -13.04 16.09
N VAL A 249 -21.39 -12.28 16.85
CA VAL A 249 -21.95 -10.99 16.39
C VAL A 249 -20.84 -9.98 16.10
N SER A 250 -19.84 -9.86 16.98
CA SER A 250 -18.72 -8.93 16.78
C SER A 250 -17.88 -9.31 15.57
N ALA A 251 -17.64 -10.59 15.32
CA ALA A 251 -16.96 -11.11 14.15
C ALA A 251 -17.74 -10.78 12.86
N PHE A 252 -19.05 -11.01 12.85
CA PHE A 252 -19.92 -10.66 11.73
C PHE A 252 -19.90 -9.15 11.43
N LEU A 253 -19.97 -8.31 12.46
CA LEU A 253 -19.88 -6.85 12.30
C LEU A 253 -18.49 -6.42 11.78
N GLY A 254 -17.41 -7.03 12.28
CA GLY A 254 -16.06 -6.79 11.81
C GLY A 254 -15.87 -7.13 10.32
N MET A 255 -16.39 -8.29 9.90
CA MET A 255 -16.43 -8.66 8.48
C MET A 255 -17.29 -7.68 7.66
N GLY A 256 -18.42 -7.23 8.22
CA GLY A 256 -19.27 -6.21 7.62
C GLY A 256 -18.52 -4.89 7.38
N ILE A 257 -17.70 -4.44 8.33
CA ILE A 257 -16.87 -3.24 8.18
C ILE A 257 -15.85 -3.43 7.05
N ALA A 258 -15.13 -4.55 7.02
CA ALA A 258 -14.17 -4.84 5.95
C ALA A 258 -14.87 -4.86 4.57
N PHE A 259 -16.06 -5.46 4.47
CA PHE A 259 -16.85 -5.47 3.25
C PHE A 259 -17.34 -4.07 2.83
N LEU A 260 -17.78 -3.23 3.77
CA LEU A 260 -18.20 -1.86 3.49
C LEU A 260 -17.04 -0.98 2.98
N ILE A 261 -15.85 -1.14 3.58
CA ILE A 261 -14.62 -0.46 3.11
C ILE A 261 -14.27 -0.92 1.70
N TRP A 262 -14.29 -2.24 1.46
CA TRP A 262 -14.07 -2.83 0.14
C TRP A 262 -15.06 -2.26 -0.89
N TRP A 263 -16.35 -2.28 -0.59
CA TRP A 263 -17.38 -1.78 -1.50
C TRP A 263 -17.20 -0.31 -1.82
N TRP A 264 -17.05 0.53 -0.79
CA TRP A 264 -16.83 1.95 -0.97
C TRP A 264 -15.57 2.24 -1.81
N TYR A 265 -14.48 1.55 -1.53
CA TYR A 265 -13.21 1.77 -2.22
C TYR A 265 -13.31 1.34 -3.70
N PHE A 266 -13.74 0.13 -3.99
CA PHE A 266 -13.75 -0.41 -5.35
C PHE A 266 -14.85 0.18 -6.23
N ASP A 267 -15.97 0.58 -5.67
CA ASP A 267 -17.02 1.31 -6.38
C ASP A 267 -16.68 2.79 -6.63
N GLY A 268 -15.97 3.44 -5.69
CA GLY A 268 -15.65 4.86 -5.74
C GLY A 268 -14.33 5.18 -6.43
N ALA A 269 -13.26 4.46 -6.11
CA ALA A 269 -11.90 4.78 -6.54
C ALA A 269 -11.65 4.50 -8.03
N ARG A 270 -12.34 3.51 -8.60
CA ARG A 270 -12.17 3.13 -10.01
C ARG A 270 -12.51 4.25 -10.99
N ALA A 271 -13.52 5.04 -10.70
CA ALA A 271 -13.96 6.13 -11.58
C ALA A 271 -13.03 7.36 -11.57
N ALA A 272 -12.23 7.54 -10.50
CA ALA A 272 -11.41 8.74 -10.32
C ALA A 272 -9.96 8.60 -10.80
N SER A 273 -9.51 7.39 -11.11
CA SER A 273 -8.08 7.05 -11.18
C SER A 273 -7.49 6.94 -12.59
N GLU A 274 -8.31 6.75 -13.62
CA GLU A 274 -7.83 6.48 -14.99
C GLU A 274 -7.45 7.76 -15.78
N GLN A 275 -7.09 8.85 -15.12
CA GLN A 275 -6.74 10.08 -15.80
C GLN A 275 -5.23 10.15 -16.10
N PRO A 276 -4.84 10.22 -17.37
CA PRO A 276 -3.44 10.35 -17.76
C PRO A 276 -2.84 11.67 -17.26
N VAL A 277 -1.61 11.63 -16.79
CA VAL A 277 -0.88 12.81 -16.30
C VAL A 277 -0.23 13.53 -17.48
N ARG A 278 -0.85 14.59 -17.97
CA ARG A 278 -0.37 15.42 -19.11
C ARG A 278 0.05 16.83 -18.69
N THR A 279 -0.46 17.30 -17.55
CA THR A 279 -0.22 18.64 -17.04
C THR A 279 0.35 18.61 -15.62
N LYS A 280 0.98 19.73 -15.19
CA LYS A 280 1.45 19.87 -13.80
C LYS A 280 0.32 19.73 -12.79
N ARG A 281 -0.90 20.23 -13.09
CA ARG A 281 -2.06 20.12 -12.21
C ARG A 281 -2.49 18.67 -12.04
N GLU A 282 -2.47 17.88 -13.10
CA GLU A 282 -2.76 16.44 -13.05
C GLU A 282 -1.67 15.69 -12.30
N ALA A 283 -0.39 16.06 -12.47
CA ALA A 283 0.70 15.48 -11.69
C ALA A 283 0.55 15.77 -10.19
N ILE A 284 0.12 16.97 -9.79
CA ILE A 284 -0.18 17.30 -8.40
C ILE A 284 -1.37 16.47 -7.90
N ARG A 285 -2.47 16.39 -8.65
CA ARG A 285 -3.63 15.56 -8.28
C ARG A 285 -3.24 14.09 -8.10
N PHE A 286 -2.40 13.58 -8.98
CA PHE A 286 -1.85 12.24 -8.87
C PHE A 286 -1.09 12.02 -7.55
N HIS A 287 -0.23 12.96 -7.15
CA HIS A 287 0.49 12.86 -5.88
C HIS A 287 -0.47 12.94 -4.69
N VAL A 288 -1.42 13.89 -4.69
CA VAL A 288 -2.44 13.99 -3.65
C VAL A 288 -3.24 12.69 -3.54
N TRP A 289 -3.68 12.13 -4.66
CA TRP A 289 -4.40 10.86 -4.71
C TRP A 289 -3.54 9.71 -4.12
N SER A 290 -2.28 9.60 -4.53
CA SER A 290 -1.38 8.55 -4.02
C SER A 290 -1.19 8.68 -2.51
N TYR A 291 -0.92 9.89 -2.00
CA TYR A 291 -0.72 10.12 -0.57
C TYR A 291 -2.01 10.00 0.25
N ALA A 292 -3.19 10.22 -0.34
CA ALA A 292 -4.47 9.98 0.32
C ALA A 292 -4.71 8.49 0.65
N HIS A 293 -4.01 7.58 0.00
CA HIS A 293 -4.04 6.16 0.34
C HIS A 293 -3.29 5.82 1.63
N PHE A 294 -2.39 6.69 2.10
CA PHE A 294 -1.72 6.47 3.38
C PHE A 294 -2.70 6.43 4.56
N PRO A 295 -3.51 7.47 4.83
CA PRO A 295 -4.49 7.42 5.92
C PRO A 295 -5.54 6.33 5.71
N LEU A 296 -5.92 6.02 4.47
CA LEU A 296 -6.83 4.91 4.18
C LEU A 296 -6.22 3.57 4.61
N SER A 297 -4.99 3.28 4.15
CA SER A 297 -4.28 2.04 4.48
C SER A 297 -4.02 1.90 5.98
N LEU A 298 -3.62 3.00 6.65
CA LEU A 298 -3.47 3.07 8.09
C LEU A 298 -4.80 2.74 8.81
N GLY A 299 -5.89 3.36 8.36
CA GLY A 299 -7.23 3.15 8.92
C GLY A 299 -7.70 1.69 8.77
N ILE A 300 -7.42 1.04 7.65
CA ILE A 300 -7.75 -0.37 7.42
C ILE A 300 -7.01 -1.27 8.44
N VAL A 301 -5.70 -1.10 8.59
CA VAL A 301 -4.91 -1.90 9.53
C VAL A 301 -5.36 -1.68 10.98
N VAL A 302 -5.54 -0.42 11.38
CA VAL A 302 -6.00 -0.08 12.75
C VAL A 302 -7.40 -0.60 13.02
N SER A 303 -8.30 -0.56 12.00
CA SER A 303 -9.64 -1.15 12.11
C SER A 303 -9.60 -2.66 12.31
N GLY A 304 -8.72 -3.36 11.58
CA GLY A 304 -8.53 -4.81 11.73
C GLY A 304 -8.10 -5.19 13.14
N VAL A 305 -7.09 -4.50 13.68
CA VAL A 305 -6.61 -4.67 15.07
C VAL A 305 -7.72 -4.33 16.08
N GLY A 306 -8.50 -3.28 15.84
CA GLY A 306 -9.62 -2.87 16.69
C GLY A 306 -10.74 -3.91 16.72
N VAL A 307 -11.09 -4.49 15.56
CA VAL A 307 -12.11 -5.56 15.46
C VAL A 307 -11.65 -6.81 16.22
N GLU A 308 -10.40 -7.25 16.04
CA GLU A 308 -9.83 -8.36 16.79
C GLU A 308 -10.01 -8.16 18.30
N ARG A 309 -9.70 -6.96 18.80
CA ARG A 309 -9.88 -6.61 20.22
C ARG A 309 -11.33 -6.69 20.66
N ILE A 310 -12.27 -6.21 19.86
CA ILE A 310 -13.69 -6.24 20.19
C ILE A 310 -14.20 -7.69 20.25
N VAL A 311 -13.81 -8.53 19.29
CA VAL A 311 -14.17 -9.96 19.25
C VAL A 311 -13.62 -10.66 20.50
N THR A 312 -12.35 -10.43 20.84
CA THR A 312 -11.71 -10.99 22.04
C THR A 312 -12.38 -10.48 23.32
N ALA A 313 -12.69 -9.18 23.42
CA ALA A 313 -13.30 -8.58 24.60
C ALA A 313 -14.78 -8.97 24.78
N ALA A 314 -15.54 -9.16 23.70
CA ALA A 314 -16.94 -9.57 23.77
C ALA A 314 -17.11 -10.95 24.44
N ALA A 315 -16.11 -11.80 24.31
CA ALA A 315 -16.06 -13.08 25.00
C ALA A 315 -15.71 -12.94 26.49
N THR A 316 -14.80 -12.02 26.82
CA THR A 316 -14.42 -11.74 28.22
C THR A 316 -15.56 -11.07 28.98
N LEU A 317 -16.47 -10.34 28.30
CA LEU A 317 -17.66 -9.72 28.88
C LEU A 317 -18.75 -10.70 29.29
N ALA A 318 -18.80 -11.86 28.66
CA ALA A 318 -19.64 -12.95 29.15
C ALA A 318 -19.21 -13.41 30.56
N ILE A 319 -17.98 -13.06 30.98
CA ILE A 319 -17.35 -13.47 32.23
C ILE A 319 -17.21 -12.32 33.25
N GLY A 320 -17.29 -11.04 32.85
CA GLY A 320 -17.12 -9.94 33.81
C GLY A 320 -17.42 -8.52 33.26
N LEU A 321 -18.45 -7.93 33.83
CA LEU A 321 -18.87 -6.54 33.70
C LEU A 321 -17.82 -5.56 34.27
N THR A 322 -16.87 -5.05 33.45
CA THR A 322 -16.12 -3.84 33.84
C THR A 322 -15.56 -3.05 32.63
N GLY A 323 -16.02 -1.92 32.45
CA GLY A 323 -15.54 -0.52 32.26
C GLY A 323 -14.47 -0.14 31.22
N LEU A 324 -13.98 -0.95 30.28
CA LEU A 324 -12.89 -0.59 29.36
C LEU A 324 -13.29 -0.38 27.87
N PHE A 325 -14.57 -0.09 27.62
CA PHE A 325 -15.17 -0.19 26.29
C PHE A 325 -15.08 1.05 25.38
N THR A 326 -14.63 2.19 25.84
CA THR A 326 -14.97 3.46 25.16
C THR A 326 -14.11 3.79 23.94
N MET A 327 -12.82 3.46 23.90
CA MET A 327 -11.93 3.94 22.84
C MET A 327 -11.95 3.11 21.55
N PRO A 328 -11.82 1.78 21.53
CA PRO A 328 -11.80 1.02 20.28
C PRO A 328 -13.15 1.01 19.57
N VAL A 329 -14.25 0.90 20.34
CA VAL A 329 -15.62 0.94 19.80
C VAL A 329 -15.92 2.29 19.18
N MET A 330 -15.50 3.40 19.81
CA MET A 330 -15.67 4.75 19.25
C MET A 330 -14.84 4.93 17.97
N LEU A 331 -13.62 4.39 17.89
CA LEU A 331 -12.81 4.47 16.68
C LEU A 331 -13.44 3.69 15.53
N VAL A 332 -13.86 2.45 15.77
CA VAL A 332 -14.53 1.61 14.78
C VAL A 332 -15.90 2.19 14.40
N ALA A 333 -16.68 2.69 15.36
CA ALA A 333 -17.94 3.35 15.10
C ALA A 333 -17.74 4.67 14.32
N THR A 334 -16.73 5.45 14.65
CA THR A 334 -16.39 6.69 13.93
C THR A 334 -15.97 6.39 12.48
N LEU A 335 -15.12 5.37 12.28
CA LEU A 335 -14.73 4.94 10.93
C LEU A 335 -15.93 4.39 10.16
N ALA A 336 -16.78 3.58 10.78
CA ALA A 336 -18.01 3.06 10.15
C ALA A 336 -18.98 4.19 9.79
N VAL A 337 -19.14 5.20 10.65
CA VAL A 337 -19.97 6.39 10.39
C VAL A 337 -19.37 7.24 9.27
N LEU A 338 -18.05 7.47 9.27
CA LEU A 338 -17.37 8.22 8.23
C LEU A 338 -17.45 7.49 6.88
N CYS A 339 -17.20 6.19 6.84
CA CYS A 339 -17.37 5.38 5.63
C CYS A 339 -18.83 5.35 5.15
N GLY A 340 -19.79 5.20 6.06
CA GLY A 340 -21.23 5.23 5.74
C GLY A 340 -21.68 6.59 5.21
N ALA A 341 -21.25 7.69 5.83
CA ALA A 341 -21.56 9.05 5.38
C ALA A 341 -20.95 9.32 3.98
N GLN A 342 -19.72 8.88 3.76
CA GLN A 342 -19.04 9.06 2.48
C GLN A 342 -19.64 8.18 1.38
N LEU A 343 -20.09 6.98 1.70
CA LEU A 343 -20.87 6.12 0.80
C LEU A 343 -22.22 6.79 0.44
N ALA A 344 -22.93 7.31 1.42
CA ALA A 344 -24.20 8.02 1.20
C ALA A 344 -24.04 9.27 0.31
N LEU A 345 -22.94 10.03 0.51
CA LEU A 345 -22.61 11.18 -0.32
C LEU A 345 -22.27 10.77 -1.77
N SER A 346 -21.49 9.72 -1.94
CA SER A 346 -21.12 9.21 -3.27
C SER A 346 -22.33 8.64 -4.02
N LEU A 347 -23.23 7.94 -3.35
CA LEU A 347 -24.49 7.45 -3.93
C LEU A 347 -25.41 8.60 -4.34
N ARG A 348 -25.56 9.63 -3.50
CA ARG A 348 -26.34 10.85 -3.85
C ARG A 348 -25.75 11.55 -5.08
N ALA A 349 -24.43 11.71 -5.14
CA ALA A 349 -23.76 12.34 -6.28
C ALA A 349 -23.97 11.54 -7.59
N ARG A 350 -23.96 10.19 -7.53
CA ARG A 350 -24.25 9.32 -8.67
C ARG A 350 -25.71 9.40 -9.10
N MET A 351 -26.63 9.41 -8.15
CA MET A 351 -28.06 9.55 -8.46
C MET A 351 -28.38 10.90 -9.10
N SER A 352 -27.78 12.00 -8.62
CA SER A 352 -27.95 13.32 -9.23
C SER A 352 -27.33 13.41 -10.63
N ALA A 353 -26.16 12.79 -10.85
CA ALA A 353 -25.55 12.71 -12.17
C ALA A 353 -26.36 11.86 -13.16
N ALA A 354 -26.91 10.74 -12.72
CA ALA A 354 -27.77 9.89 -13.52
C ALA A 354 -29.10 10.61 -13.87
N ALA A 355 -29.69 11.33 -12.92
CA ALA A 355 -30.90 12.15 -13.16
C ALA A 355 -30.62 13.29 -14.16
N ALA A 356 -29.46 13.96 -14.04
CA ALA A 356 -29.06 14.99 -15.00
C ALA A 356 -28.83 14.43 -16.42
N ALA A 357 -28.18 13.25 -16.53
CA ALA A 357 -27.98 12.57 -17.82
C ALA A 357 -29.32 12.13 -18.46
N ALA A 358 -30.26 11.62 -17.66
CA ALA A 358 -31.58 11.25 -18.13
C ALA A 358 -32.39 12.49 -18.62
N ALA A 359 -32.28 13.63 -17.94
CA ALA A 359 -32.94 14.85 -18.37
C ALA A 359 -32.42 15.39 -19.71
N VAL A 360 -31.11 15.23 -19.99
CA VAL A 360 -30.50 15.62 -21.28
C VAL A 360 -30.89 14.68 -22.42
N MET A 361 -31.25 13.40 -22.16
CA MET A 361 -31.71 12.47 -23.20
C MET A 361 -33.20 12.67 -23.59
N VAL A 362 -33.98 13.39 -22.79
CA VAL A 362 -35.40 13.65 -23.00
C VAL A 362 -35.64 15.04 -23.63
N SER A 363 -34.63 15.91 -23.62
CA SER A 363 -34.63 17.22 -24.33
C SER A 363 -34.07 17.11 -25.73
#